data_b8bf8904aa7355862e7d7bc95636ddc3
#
_entry.id   b8bf8904aa7355862e7d7bc95636ddc3
#
_cell.length_a   1.000
_cell.length_b   1.000
_cell.length_c   1.000
_cell.angle_alpha   90.00
_cell.angle_beta   90.00
_cell.angle_gamma   90.00
#
_symmetry.space_group_name_H-M   'P 1'
#
loop_
_entity.id
_entity.type
_entity.pdbx_description
1 polymer ?
#
loop_
_entity_poly.entity_id
_entity_poly.type
_entity_poly.pdbx_seq_one_letter_code
_entity_poly.pdbx_strand_id
1 'polypeptide(L)' 'MVPMGSLKNQQAPCGRSVDGEHYQDEDEETLLTDAVYYACGCRSIRHEYHDGSVSRNVVHHDGTVLVDELLAPE' A
#
# COMPACT_ATOMS: atom_id res chain seq x y z
N MET A 1 -5.60 -11.19 -5.64
CA MET A 1 -5.42 -10.39 -4.40
C MET A 1 -6.38 -10.89 -3.33
N VAL A 2 -5.87 -11.14 -2.14
CA VAL A 2 -6.65 -11.73 -1.04
C VAL A 2 -6.94 -10.65 -0.01
N PRO A 3 -8.21 -10.44 0.37
CA PRO A 3 -8.51 -9.49 1.43
C PRO A 3 -8.02 -9.99 2.79
N MET A 4 -7.27 -9.15 3.49
CA MET A 4 -6.72 -9.48 4.82
C MET A 4 -7.59 -8.96 5.95
N GLY A 5 -8.55 -8.10 5.66
CA GLY A 5 -9.50 -7.59 6.63
C GLY A 5 -9.70 -6.09 6.55
N SER A 6 -10.63 -5.62 7.36
CA SER A 6 -10.95 -4.20 7.49
C SER A 6 -10.12 -3.56 8.60
N LEU A 7 -9.66 -2.34 8.34
CA LEU A 7 -8.94 -1.52 9.31
C LEU A 7 -9.86 -0.40 9.77
N LYS A 8 -9.91 -0.16 11.07
CA LYS A 8 -10.78 0.88 11.66
C LYS A 8 -9.92 2.05 12.12
N ASN A 9 -10.41 3.26 11.90
CA ASN A 9 -9.78 4.51 12.37
C ASN A 9 -8.31 4.61 11.99
N GLN A 10 -8.00 4.31 10.73
CA GLN A 10 -6.66 4.42 10.20
C GLN A 10 -6.39 5.84 9.72
N GLN A 11 -5.20 6.35 9.99
CA GLN A 11 -4.80 7.64 9.47
C GLN A 11 -4.44 7.50 7.98
N ALA A 12 -5.26 8.10 7.12
CA ALA A 12 -5.01 8.11 5.69
C ALA A 12 -3.90 9.11 5.32
N PRO A 13 -3.28 8.99 4.14
CA PRO A 13 -2.27 9.94 3.69
C PRO A 13 -2.74 11.38 3.63
N CYS A 14 -4.04 11.61 3.48
CA CYS A 14 -4.62 12.97 3.49
C CYS A 14 -4.77 13.55 4.90
N GLY A 15 -4.44 12.79 5.94
CA GLY A 15 -4.54 13.23 7.33
C GLY A 15 -5.86 12.92 8.03
N ARG A 16 -6.81 12.35 7.32
CA ARG A 16 -8.10 11.95 7.89
C ARG A 16 -8.01 10.58 8.56
N SER A 17 -8.77 10.40 9.63
CA SER A 17 -8.98 9.08 10.22
C SER A 17 -10.20 8.44 9.55
N VAL A 18 -9.98 7.37 8.81
CA VAL A 18 -11.02 6.67 8.05
C VAL A 18 -10.81 5.17 8.17
N ASP A 19 -11.84 4.41 7.85
CA ASP A 19 -11.69 2.98 7.71
C ASP A 19 -10.92 2.66 6.43
N GLY A 20 -10.26 1.52 6.42
CA GLY A 20 -9.53 1.04 5.26
C GLY A 20 -9.70 -0.45 5.07
N GLU A 21 -9.24 -0.96 3.94
CA GLU A 21 -9.19 -2.38 3.64
C GLU A 21 -7.78 -2.78 3.26
N HIS A 22 -7.30 -3.86 3.84
CA HIS A 22 -5.99 -4.42 3.57
C HIS A 22 -6.12 -5.63 2.65
N TYR A 23 -5.30 -5.63 1.60
CA TYR A 23 -5.21 -6.74 0.65
C TYR A 23 -3.76 -7.20 0.55
N GLN A 24 -3.59 -8.49 0.35
CA GLN A 24 -2.27 -9.09 0.21
C GLN A 24 -2.28 -10.02 -0.99
N ASP A 25 -1.19 -9.99 -1.77
CA ASP A 25 -1.01 -10.85 -2.94
C ASP A 25 0.44 -11.32 -3.02
N GLU A 26 0.62 -12.51 -3.56
CA GLU A 26 1.95 -13.08 -3.84
C GLU A 26 1.98 -13.51 -5.29
N ASP A 27 3.07 -13.23 -5.99
CA ASP A 27 3.26 -13.71 -7.35
C ASP A 27 4.72 -14.09 -7.62
N GLU A 28 5.01 -14.53 -8.84
CA GLU A 28 6.35 -15.01 -9.20
C GLU A 28 7.39 -13.90 -9.28
N GLU A 29 6.99 -12.67 -9.59
CA GLU A 29 7.89 -11.53 -9.74
C GLU A 29 8.08 -10.78 -8.44
N THR A 30 7.02 -10.70 -7.62
CA THR A 30 7.08 -10.06 -6.32
C THR A 30 6.88 -11.10 -5.24
N LEU A 31 7.70 -11.04 -4.18
CA LEU A 31 7.53 -11.91 -3.03
C LEU A 31 6.22 -11.63 -2.32
N LEU A 32 5.87 -10.37 -2.18
CA LEU A 32 4.67 -9.94 -1.47
C LEU A 32 4.20 -8.58 -1.96
N THR A 33 2.90 -8.43 -2.13
CA THR A 33 2.26 -7.14 -2.38
C THR A 33 1.26 -6.87 -1.26
N ASP A 34 1.45 -5.78 -0.53
CA ASP A 34 0.50 -5.28 0.45
C ASP A 34 -0.14 -4.01 -0.07
N ALA A 35 -1.47 -3.96 -0.05
CA ALA A 35 -2.22 -2.78 -0.47
C ALA A 35 -3.24 -2.40 0.59
N VAL A 36 -3.33 -1.12 0.90
CA VAL A 36 -4.35 -0.58 1.80
C VAL A 36 -5.14 0.47 1.04
N TYR A 37 -6.45 0.29 0.98
CA TYR A 37 -7.37 1.22 0.34
C TYR A 37 -8.19 1.91 1.43
N TYR A 38 -8.08 3.22 1.52
CA TYR A 38 -8.76 4.03 2.53
C TYR A 38 -10.13 4.48 2.02
N ALA A 39 -11.08 4.60 2.94
CA ALA A 39 -12.45 5.00 2.59
C ALA A 39 -12.53 6.38 1.96
N CYS A 40 -11.56 7.25 2.21
CA CYS A 40 -11.49 8.57 1.59
C CYS A 40 -11.01 8.53 0.13
N GLY A 41 -10.54 7.38 -0.36
CA GLY A 41 -10.02 7.21 -1.71
C GLY A 41 -8.50 7.17 -1.82
N CYS A 42 -7.78 7.47 -0.72
CA CYS A 42 -6.34 7.31 -0.69
C CYS A 42 -5.95 5.83 -0.74
N ARG A 43 -4.73 5.53 -1.16
CA ARG A 43 -4.22 4.17 -1.16
C ARG A 43 -2.74 4.14 -0.86
N SER A 44 -2.30 3.03 -0.26
CA SER A 44 -0.89 2.79 0.02
C SER A 44 -0.57 1.38 -0.47
N ILE A 45 0.45 1.24 -1.30
CA ILE A 45 0.84 -0.04 -1.89
C ILE A 45 2.31 -0.28 -1.63
N ARG A 46 2.64 -1.48 -1.17
CA ARG A 46 4.01 -1.90 -0.91
C ARG A 46 4.26 -3.23 -1.61
N HIS A 47 5.35 -3.29 -2.36
CA HIS A 47 5.81 -4.52 -3.01
C HIS A 47 7.15 -4.94 -2.42
N GLU A 48 7.27 -6.20 -2.05
CA GLU A 48 8.54 -6.83 -1.72
C GLU A 48 8.95 -7.76 -2.85
N TYR A 49 10.18 -7.61 -3.32
CA TYR A 49 10.70 -8.40 -4.44
C TYR A 49 11.64 -9.49 -3.94
N HIS A 50 11.85 -10.50 -4.78
CA HIS A 50 12.71 -11.65 -4.43
C HIS A 50 14.17 -11.27 -4.24
N ASP A 51 14.62 -10.18 -4.81
CA ASP A 51 15.99 -9.68 -4.66
C ASP A 51 16.21 -8.90 -3.35
N GLY A 52 15.17 -8.74 -2.56
CA GLY A 52 15.22 -7.99 -1.31
C GLY A 52 14.85 -6.52 -1.42
N SER A 53 14.61 -6.03 -2.63
CA SER A 53 14.15 -4.65 -2.79
C SER A 53 12.70 -4.48 -2.35
N VAL A 54 12.34 -3.27 -1.95
CA VAL A 54 10.98 -2.92 -1.52
C VAL A 54 10.57 -1.64 -2.24
N SER A 55 9.40 -1.70 -2.88
CA SER A 55 8.79 -0.53 -3.53
C SER A 55 7.60 -0.06 -2.70
N ARG A 56 7.46 1.25 -2.53
CA ARG A 56 6.35 1.87 -1.82
C ARG A 56 5.72 2.95 -2.67
N ASN A 57 4.40 2.90 -2.76
CA ASN A 57 3.62 3.94 -3.43
C ASN A 57 2.48 4.38 -2.52
N VAL A 58 2.36 5.69 -2.30
CA VAL A 58 1.25 6.27 -1.57
C VAL A 58 0.59 7.30 -2.47
N VAL A 59 -0.70 7.13 -2.74
CA VAL A 59 -1.45 7.97 -3.65
C VAL A 59 -2.60 8.62 -2.90
N HIS A 60 -2.67 9.96 -3.00
CA HIS A 60 -3.76 10.75 -2.43
C HIS A 60 -5.06 10.50 -3.20
N HIS A 61 -6.21 10.76 -2.55
CA HIS A 61 -7.52 10.51 -3.15
C HIS A 61 -7.80 11.33 -4.42
N ASP A 62 -7.07 12.41 -4.64
CA ASP A 62 -7.16 13.22 -5.85
C ASP A 62 -6.25 12.72 -7.00
N GLY A 63 -5.51 11.64 -6.77
CA GLY A 63 -4.59 11.07 -7.74
C GLY A 63 -3.15 11.53 -7.61
N THR A 64 -2.85 12.44 -6.68
CA THR A 64 -1.49 12.92 -6.44
C THR A 64 -0.63 11.83 -5.80
N VAL A 65 0.53 11.54 -6.38
CA VAL A 65 1.48 10.59 -5.81
C VAL A 65 2.27 11.29 -4.71
N LEU A 66 2.08 10.86 -3.47
CA LEU A 66 2.73 11.44 -2.30
C LEU A 66 4.07 10.77 -2.00
N VAL A 67 4.16 9.46 -2.23
CA VAL A 67 5.38 8.68 -2.02
C VAL A 67 5.55 7.75 -3.21
N ASP A 68 6.73 7.75 -3.78
CA ASP A 68 7.12 6.81 -4.83
C ASP A 68 8.59 6.46 -4.60
N GLU A 69 8.82 5.38 -3.88
CA GLU A 69 10.15 4.97 -3.45
C GLU A 69 10.44 3.54 -3.87
N LEU A 70 11.70 3.31 -4.25
CA LEU A 70 12.25 1.99 -4.44
C LEU A 70 13.49 1.86 -3.56
N LEU A 71 13.42 0.98 -2.57
CA LEU A 71 14.52 0.71 -1.65
C LEU A 71 15.26 -0.52 -2.14
N ALA A 72 16.47 -0.32 -2.65
CA ALA A 72 17.30 -1.41 -3.12
C ALA A 72 17.85 -2.22 -1.95
N PRO A 73 18.14 -3.51 -2.14
CA PRO A 73 18.79 -4.32 -1.11
C PRO A 73 20.23 -3.86 -0.90
N GLU A 74 20.68 -3.95 0.33
CA GLU A 74 22.07 -3.68 0.67
C GLU A 74 22.96 -4.88 0.39
#